data_dfee938088cfc0463aa4c999125393ba
#
_entry.id   dfee938088cfc0463aa4c999125393ba
#
_cell.length_a   1.000
_cell.length_b   1.000
_cell.length_c   1.000
_cell.angle_alpha   90.00
_cell.angle_beta   90.00
_cell.angle_gamma   90.00
#
_symmetry.space_group_name_H-M   'P 1'
#
loop_
_entity.id
_entity.type
_entity.pdbx_description
1 polymer ?
#
loop_
_entity_poly.entity_id
_entity_poly.type
_entity_poly.pdbx_seq_one_letter_code
_entity_poly.pdbx_strand_id
1 'polypeptide(L)'
;MEYVKLGNSDLKVSRICLGCMSFGEVVPGLHSWVLDQEKTDEIIKRALELGINFFDTANCYNKGTSEVFIGNSFKKYVKNRSDIVVATKVRVNEGGLSKEAIFREIEGSLKRLQMDYIDLYIIHRWDYDHPIEETMEALHELVKAKKVRYLGCSALYGYQLLKANMYAREKGLTPFISIQNHYNIIYREDERDLTQLIEEE
;
A
#
# COMPACT_ATOMS: atom_id res chain seq x y z
N MET A 1 -21.75 -3.25 4.19
CA MET A 1 -20.59 -2.68 3.46
C MET A 1 -20.72 -3.02 2.00
N GLU A 2 -20.46 -2.09 1.10
CA GLU A 2 -20.37 -2.33 -0.34
C GLU A 2 -18.92 -2.72 -0.70
N TYR A 3 -18.77 -3.65 -1.64
CA TYR A 3 -17.45 -4.12 -2.11
C TYR A 3 -17.33 -3.92 -3.61
N VAL A 4 -16.16 -3.50 -4.04
CA VAL A 4 -15.83 -3.26 -5.46
C VAL A 4 -14.53 -3.96 -5.83
N LYS A 5 -14.30 -4.16 -7.11
CA LYS A 5 -12.98 -4.58 -7.61
C LYS A 5 -12.04 -3.37 -7.61
N LEU A 6 -10.79 -3.59 -7.24
CA LEU A 6 -9.76 -2.56 -7.30
C LEU A 6 -9.12 -2.56 -8.70
N GLY A 7 -9.39 -1.50 -9.45
CA GLY A 7 -8.95 -1.39 -10.85
C GLY A 7 -9.42 -2.57 -11.70
N ASN A 8 -8.60 -2.99 -12.64
CA ASN A 8 -8.86 -4.13 -13.54
C ASN A 8 -8.50 -5.49 -12.93
N SER A 9 -8.36 -5.58 -11.59
CA SER A 9 -8.00 -6.80 -10.87
C SER A 9 -9.22 -7.59 -10.39
N ASP A 10 -8.99 -8.80 -9.88
CA ASP A 10 -10.00 -9.58 -9.16
C ASP A 10 -10.01 -9.28 -7.65
N LEU A 11 -9.17 -8.33 -7.18
CA LEU A 11 -9.06 -7.95 -5.78
C LEU A 11 -10.32 -7.22 -5.31
N LYS A 12 -11.12 -7.87 -4.48
CA LYS A 12 -12.39 -7.35 -3.97
C LYS A 12 -12.17 -6.63 -2.65
N VAL A 13 -12.39 -5.32 -2.63
CA VAL A 13 -12.19 -4.45 -1.46
C VAL A 13 -13.48 -3.76 -1.04
N SER A 14 -13.61 -3.46 0.26
CA SER A 14 -14.64 -2.54 0.74
C SER A 14 -14.42 -1.14 0.17
N ARG A 15 -15.50 -0.43 -0.18
CA ARG A 15 -15.40 0.95 -0.69
C ARG A 15 -14.75 1.93 0.29
N ILE A 16 -14.74 1.57 1.58
CA ILE A 16 -14.02 2.28 2.63
C ILE A 16 -12.75 1.51 2.95
N CYS A 17 -11.61 2.19 2.89
CA CYS A 17 -10.33 1.69 3.34
C CYS A 17 -9.99 2.30 4.69
N LEU A 18 -9.54 1.49 5.65
CA LEU A 18 -9.02 2.00 6.91
C LEU A 18 -7.54 2.38 6.77
N GLY A 19 -7.25 3.70 6.81
CA GLY A 19 -5.87 4.20 6.87
C GLY A 19 -5.27 3.99 8.26
N CYS A 20 -4.11 3.36 8.32
CA CYS A 20 -3.47 2.93 9.57
C CYS A 20 -2.27 3.80 9.98
N MET A 21 -2.05 4.96 9.37
CA MET A 21 -0.95 5.87 9.73
C MET A 21 -1.06 6.38 11.18
N SER A 22 -2.28 6.40 11.74
CA SER A 22 -2.55 6.84 13.10
C SER A 22 -2.26 5.77 14.18
N PHE A 23 -1.77 4.60 13.81
CA PHE A 23 -1.45 3.52 14.74
C PHE A 23 0.06 3.39 14.92
N GLY A 24 0.50 3.08 16.14
CA GLY A 24 1.91 2.84 16.42
C GLY A 24 2.40 3.55 17.67
N GLU A 25 3.70 3.46 17.91
CA GLU A 25 4.35 4.14 19.01
C GLU A 25 4.57 5.63 18.68
N VAL A 26 4.48 6.47 19.70
CA VAL A 26 4.84 7.89 19.59
C VAL A 26 6.34 8.00 19.35
N VAL A 27 6.73 8.57 18.22
CA VAL A 27 8.14 8.81 17.88
C VAL A 27 8.42 10.31 17.99
N PRO A 28 9.40 10.75 18.81
CA PRO A 28 9.79 12.15 18.89
C PRO A 28 10.11 12.74 17.51
N GLY A 29 9.52 13.89 17.20
CA GLY A 29 9.72 14.56 15.90
C GLY A 29 8.83 14.03 14.75
N LEU A 30 8.02 13.01 15.00
CA LEU A 30 6.96 12.54 14.09
C LEU A 30 5.58 12.93 14.65
N HIS A 31 4.57 12.11 14.38
CA HIS A 31 3.20 12.40 14.77
C HIS A 31 2.92 12.06 16.24
N SER A 32 2.49 13.06 17.04
CA SER A 32 2.11 12.86 18.44
C SER A 32 0.68 12.36 18.65
N TRP A 33 -0.12 12.30 17.57
CA TRP A 33 -1.54 11.91 17.59
C TRP A 33 -1.79 10.44 17.26
N VAL A 34 -0.74 9.61 17.32
CA VAL A 34 -0.87 8.17 17.09
C VAL A 34 -1.50 7.47 18.29
N LEU A 35 -2.16 6.37 18.01
CA LEU A 35 -2.87 5.55 18.98
C LEU A 35 -2.05 4.32 19.34
N ASP A 36 -2.11 3.94 20.61
CA ASP A 36 -1.46 2.74 21.14
C ASP A 36 -2.12 1.44 20.65
N GLN A 37 -1.58 0.30 21.09
CA GLN A 37 -2.07 -1.02 20.70
C GLN A 37 -3.52 -1.26 21.13
N GLU A 38 -3.92 -0.80 22.32
CA GLU A 38 -5.27 -1.04 22.85
C GLU A 38 -6.31 -0.31 21.99
N LYS A 39 -6.07 0.95 21.67
CA LYS A 39 -6.93 1.74 20.78
C LYS A 39 -6.91 1.23 19.33
N THR A 40 -5.77 0.77 18.86
CA THR A 40 -5.65 0.11 17.55
C THR A 40 -6.53 -1.13 17.50
N ASP A 41 -6.49 -1.97 18.52
CA ASP A 41 -7.31 -3.18 18.64
C ASP A 41 -8.82 -2.87 18.60
N GLU A 42 -9.26 -1.86 19.35
CA GLU A 42 -10.66 -1.41 19.35
C GLU A 42 -11.13 -1.00 17.95
N ILE A 43 -10.32 -0.19 17.26
CA ILE A 43 -10.66 0.34 15.93
C ILE A 43 -10.64 -0.75 14.87
N ILE A 44 -9.62 -1.59 14.84
CA ILE A 44 -9.51 -2.72 13.89
C ILE A 44 -10.68 -3.69 14.09
N LYS A 45 -10.96 -4.08 15.33
CA LYS A 45 -12.12 -4.93 15.64
C LYS A 45 -13.42 -4.31 15.11
N ARG A 46 -13.64 -3.02 15.39
CA ARG A 46 -14.85 -2.33 14.94
C ARG A 46 -14.93 -2.23 13.41
N ALA A 47 -13.81 -1.98 12.73
CA ALA A 47 -13.75 -1.96 11.28
C ALA A 47 -14.17 -3.31 10.67
N LEU A 48 -13.64 -4.41 11.20
CA LEU A 48 -14.01 -5.77 10.78
C LEU A 48 -15.50 -6.07 11.01
N GLU A 49 -16.06 -5.69 12.16
CA GLU A 49 -17.49 -5.83 12.45
C GLU A 49 -18.39 -5.07 11.47
N LEU A 50 -17.93 -3.90 10.99
CA LEU A 50 -18.62 -3.10 9.98
C LEU A 50 -18.43 -3.64 8.55
N GLY A 51 -17.63 -4.69 8.37
CA GLY A 51 -17.34 -5.31 7.08
C GLY A 51 -16.26 -4.58 6.28
N ILE A 52 -15.44 -3.72 6.91
CA ILE A 52 -14.26 -3.18 6.24
C ILE A 52 -13.22 -4.30 6.14
N ASN A 53 -12.80 -4.61 4.92
CA ASN A 53 -11.76 -5.60 4.67
C ASN A 53 -10.47 -5.01 4.11
N PHE A 54 -10.42 -3.70 3.85
CA PHE A 54 -9.28 -3.04 3.22
C PHE A 54 -8.55 -2.14 4.22
N PHE A 55 -7.25 -2.40 4.42
CA PHE A 55 -6.40 -1.74 5.40
C PHE A 55 -5.12 -1.25 4.72
N ASP A 56 -4.79 0.03 4.92
CA ASP A 56 -3.65 0.70 4.29
C ASP A 56 -2.64 1.19 5.33
N THR A 57 -1.41 0.72 5.24
CA THR A 57 -0.28 1.14 6.08
C THR A 57 0.94 1.50 5.23
N ALA A 58 2.11 1.64 5.84
CA ALA A 58 3.41 1.79 5.18
C ALA A 58 4.55 1.35 6.11
N ASN A 59 5.67 0.91 5.51
CA ASN A 59 6.88 0.52 6.22
C ASN A 59 7.49 1.64 7.09
N CYS A 60 7.23 2.90 6.72
CA CYS A 60 7.78 4.08 7.41
C CYS A 60 6.85 4.66 8.49
N TYR A 61 5.57 4.27 8.55
CA TYR A 61 4.64 4.83 9.51
C TYR A 61 5.07 4.51 10.94
N ASN A 62 5.39 5.59 11.70
CA ASN A 62 5.90 5.49 13.06
C ASN A 62 7.09 4.50 13.18
N LYS A 63 8.04 4.59 12.22
CA LYS A 63 9.21 3.69 12.13
C LYS A 63 8.84 2.20 12.05
N GLY A 64 7.73 1.88 11.39
CA GLY A 64 7.23 0.52 11.17
C GLY A 64 6.33 -0.01 12.28
N THR A 65 6.13 0.72 13.39
CA THR A 65 5.27 0.25 14.49
C THR A 65 3.80 0.21 14.11
N SER A 66 3.36 0.99 13.10
CA SER A 66 2.02 0.85 12.52
C SER A 66 1.78 -0.57 12.00
N GLU A 67 2.71 -1.11 11.20
CA GLU A 67 2.60 -2.50 10.70
C GLU A 67 2.61 -3.52 11.83
N VAL A 68 3.41 -3.31 12.89
CA VAL A 68 3.43 -4.20 14.07
C VAL A 68 2.07 -4.20 14.76
N PHE A 69 1.49 -3.04 15.01
CA PHE A 69 0.23 -2.92 15.77
C PHE A 69 -0.94 -3.54 15.02
N ILE A 70 -1.05 -3.28 13.72
CA ILE A 70 -2.12 -3.89 12.92
C ILE A 70 -1.91 -5.40 12.73
N GLY A 71 -0.67 -5.87 12.59
CA GLY A 71 -0.34 -7.30 12.57
C GLY A 71 -0.79 -8.01 13.84
N ASN A 72 -0.51 -7.41 15.02
CA ASN A 72 -0.97 -7.92 16.32
C ASN A 72 -2.52 -7.97 16.39
N SER A 73 -3.20 -6.93 15.90
CA SER A 73 -4.67 -6.87 15.89
C SER A 73 -5.26 -7.91 14.95
N PHE A 74 -4.69 -8.09 13.75
CA PHE A 74 -5.16 -9.11 12.81
C PHE A 74 -5.03 -10.52 13.37
N LYS A 75 -3.94 -10.82 14.07
CA LYS A 75 -3.76 -12.12 14.73
C LYS A 75 -4.85 -12.40 15.77
N LYS A 76 -5.40 -11.37 16.42
CA LYS A 76 -6.47 -11.49 17.41
C LYS A 76 -7.86 -11.65 16.78
N TYR A 77 -8.13 -10.91 15.70
CA TYR A 77 -9.51 -10.71 15.22
C TYR A 77 -9.79 -11.27 13.83
N VAL A 78 -8.79 -11.57 13.02
CA VAL A 78 -8.95 -12.13 11.68
C VAL A 78 -8.85 -13.65 11.73
N LYS A 79 -9.89 -14.35 11.26
CA LYS A 79 -9.93 -15.81 11.27
C LYS A 79 -9.16 -16.40 10.10
N ASN A 80 -9.41 -15.87 8.89
CA ASN A 80 -8.71 -16.32 7.68
C ASN A 80 -8.00 -15.13 7.05
N ARG A 81 -6.73 -15.32 6.63
CA ARG A 81 -5.95 -14.27 5.97
C ARG A 81 -6.64 -13.70 4.72
N SER A 82 -7.41 -14.54 4.03
CA SER A 82 -8.19 -14.16 2.85
C SER A 82 -9.39 -13.24 3.12
N ASP A 83 -9.78 -13.07 4.38
CA ASP A 83 -10.91 -12.21 4.76
C ASP A 83 -10.54 -10.72 4.72
N ILE A 84 -9.24 -10.40 4.64
CA ILE A 84 -8.72 -9.03 4.61
C ILE A 84 -7.81 -8.79 3.42
N VAL A 85 -7.77 -7.53 3.00
CA VAL A 85 -6.85 -6.99 2.00
C VAL A 85 -5.93 -5.99 2.68
N VAL A 86 -4.63 -6.24 2.65
CA VAL A 86 -3.62 -5.41 3.29
C VAL A 86 -2.75 -4.75 2.24
N ALA A 87 -2.73 -3.42 2.27
CA ALA A 87 -1.80 -2.60 1.50
C ALA A 87 -0.69 -2.06 2.41
N THR A 88 0.55 -2.13 1.94
CA THR A 88 1.67 -1.42 2.55
C THR A 88 2.56 -0.80 1.48
N LYS A 89 3.49 0.08 1.89
CA LYS A 89 4.20 0.95 0.95
C LYS A 89 5.72 0.90 1.18
N VAL A 90 6.47 1.22 0.12
CA VAL A 90 7.94 1.29 0.11
C VAL A 90 8.40 2.62 -0.53
N ARG A 91 9.57 3.08 -0.21
CA ARG A 91 10.34 4.19 -0.78
C ARG A 91 10.95 5.15 0.26
N VAL A 92 10.29 5.40 1.38
CA VAL A 92 10.69 6.47 2.31
C VAL A 92 11.97 6.13 3.09
N ASN A 93 12.23 4.83 3.30
CA ASN A 93 13.43 4.36 4.01
C ASN A 93 14.68 4.44 3.10
N GLU A 94 15.85 4.24 3.69
CA GLU A 94 17.13 4.26 3.00
C GLU A 94 17.16 3.37 1.76
N GLY A 95 17.72 3.88 0.67
CA GLY A 95 17.80 3.19 -0.62
C GLY A 95 16.57 3.35 -1.52
N GLY A 96 15.54 4.08 -1.06
CA GLY A 96 14.41 4.49 -1.90
C GLY A 96 13.69 3.34 -2.58
N LEU A 97 13.66 3.37 -3.91
CA LEU A 97 13.09 2.32 -4.78
C LEU A 97 14.16 1.51 -5.52
N SER A 98 15.41 1.48 -5.03
CA SER A 98 16.40 0.54 -5.56
C SER A 98 15.93 -0.90 -5.37
N LYS A 99 16.42 -1.80 -6.21
CA LYS A 99 16.09 -3.23 -6.12
C LYS A 99 16.40 -3.80 -4.73
N GLU A 100 17.57 -3.49 -4.18
CA GLU A 100 18.00 -3.93 -2.85
C GLU A 100 17.06 -3.43 -1.75
N ALA A 101 16.65 -2.15 -1.80
CA ALA A 101 15.73 -1.58 -0.84
C ALA A 101 14.35 -2.24 -0.92
N ILE A 102 13.80 -2.41 -2.12
CA ILE A 102 12.50 -3.06 -2.33
C ILE A 102 12.49 -4.46 -1.71
N PHE A 103 13.53 -5.26 -1.96
CA PHE A 103 13.61 -6.63 -1.42
C PHE A 103 13.81 -6.65 0.10
N ARG A 104 14.61 -5.76 0.64
CA ARG A 104 14.80 -5.62 2.10
C ARG A 104 13.52 -5.19 2.80
N GLU A 105 12.86 -4.18 2.27
CA GLU A 105 11.69 -3.57 2.89
C GLU A 105 10.47 -4.49 2.89
N ILE A 106 10.26 -5.29 1.83
CA ILE A 106 9.15 -6.25 1.83
C ILE A 106 9.32 -7.33 2.91
N GLU A 107 10.53 -7.84 3.11
CA GLU A 107 10.80 -8.82 4.18
C GLU A 107 10.52 -8.20 5.56
N GLY A 108 10.94 -6.95 5.75
CA GLY A 108 10.64 -6.20 6.97
C GLY A 108 9.14 -6.04 7.20
N SER A 109 8.39 -5.66 6.17
CA SER A 109 6.93 -5.48 6.25
C SER A 109 6.20 -6.79 6.54
N LEU A 110 6.55 -7.88 5.85
CA LEU A 110 5.98 -9.21 6.10
C LEU A 110 6.21 -9.66 7.54
N LYS A 111 7.42 -9.45 8.06
CA LYS A 111 7.75 -9.76 9.46
C LYS A 111 6.95 -8.94 10.46
N ARG A 112 6.83 -7.61 10.26
CA ARG A 112 6.10 -6.72 11.16
C ARG A 112 4.59 -7.00 11.13
N LEU A 113 4.04 -7.23 9.94
CA LEU A 113 2.63 -7.58 9.73
C LEU A 113 2.31 -9.03 10.15
N GLN A 114 3.32 -9.88 10.36
CA GLN A 114 3.18 -11.31 10.67
C GLN A 114 2.40 -12.06 9.57
N MET A 115 2.74 -11.79 8.30
CA MET A 115 2.04 -12.32 7.11
C MET A 115 3.03 -12.94 6.13
N ASP A 116 2.56 -13.90 5.34
CA ASP A 116 3.35 -14.56 4.30
C ASP A 116 3.31 -13.79 2.97
N TYR A 117 2.29 -12.95 2.75
CA TYR A 117 2.14 -12.13 1.56
C TYR A 117 1.39 -10.83 1.83
N ILE A 118 1.62 -9.84 0.98
CA ILE A 118 0.91 -8.55 0.91
C ILE A 118 -0.06 -8.58 -0.27
N ASP A 119 -1.29 -8.09 -0.10
CA ASP A 119 -2.26 -8.04 -1.20
C ASP A 119 -1.93 -6.93 -2.18
N LEU A 120 -1.58 -5.73 -1.70
CA LEU A 120 -1.26 -4.58 -2.52
C LEU A 120 0.03 -3.90 -2.03
N TYR A 121 1.08 -3.93 -2.84
CA TYR A 121 2.34 -3.28 -2.52
C TYR A 121 2.49 -2.01 -3.33
N ILE A 122 2.65 -0.88 -2.63
CA ILE A 122 2.53 0.45 -3.21
C ILE A 122 3.90 1.16 -3.20
N ILE A 123 4.33 1.72 -4.32
CA ILE A 123 5.40 2.71 -4.25
C ILE A 123 4.82 3.99 -3.63
N HIS A 124 5.41 4.44 -2.51
CA HIS A 124 4.85 5.52 -1.68
C HIS A 124 4.93 6.89 -2.37
N ARG A 125 5.94 7.08 -3.19
CA ARG A 125 6.18 8.25 -4.05
C ARG A 125 7.05 7.85 -5.21
N TRP A 126 7.07 8.69 -6.25
CA TRP A 126 8.09 8.58 -7.30
C TRP A 126 9.50 8.74 -6.73
N ASP A 127 10.43 7.96 -7.24
CA ASP A 127 11.84 8.08 -6.91
C ASP A 127 12.59 8.66 -8.10
N TYR A 128 13.29 9.77 -7.88
CA TYR A 128 14.08 10.45 -8.92
C TYR A 128 15.53 9.95 -8.97
N ASP A 129 15.96 9.21 -7.96
CA ASP A 129 17.32 8.70 -7.82
C ASP A 129 17.48 7.31 -8.47
N HIS A 130 16.37 6.59 -8.67
CA HIS A 130 16.37 5.25 -9.27
C HIS A 130 15.46 5.20 -10.51
N PRO A 131 15.91 4.53 -11.60
CA PRO A 131 15.10 4.36 -12.80
C PRO A 131 13.83 3.58 -12.50
N ILE A 132 12.69 4.02 -13.05
CA ILE A 132 11.41 3.31 -12.88
C ILE A 132 11.44 1.90 -13.46
N GLU A 133 12.26 1.69 -14.45
CA GLU A 133 12.51 0.42 -15.11
C GLU A 133 13.02 -0.63 -14.11
N GLU A 134 14.05 -0.29 -13.32
CA GLU A 134 14.61 -1.14 -12.26
C GLU A 134 13.56 -1.40 -11.16
N THR A 135 12.83 -0.36 -10.76
CA THR A 135 11.74 -0.46 -9.77
C THR A 135 10.68 -1.45 -10.23
N MET A 136 10.21 -1.34 -11.48
CA MET A 136 9.15 -2.21 -12.00
C MET A 136 9.62 -3.68 -12.14
N GLU A 137 10.86 -3.90 -12.53
CA GLU A 137 11.45 -5.25 -12.57
C GLU A 137 11.53 -5.87 -11.17
N ALA A 138 12.02 -5.12 -10.18
CA ALA A 138 12.11 -5.59 -8.80
C ALA A 138 10.73 -5.91 -8.20
N LEU A 139 9.74 -5.06 -8.42
CA LEU A 139 8.37 -5.29 -7.97
C LEU A 139 7.74 -6.53 -8.64
N HIS A 140 7.96 -6.72 -9.95
CA HIS A 140 7.49 -7.90 -10.67
C HIS A 140 8.11 -9.20 -10.10
N GLU A 141 9.40 -9.20 -9.75
CA GLU A 141 10.04 -10.35 -9.09
C GLU A 141 9.34 -10.71 -7.76
N LEU A 142 8.88 -9.71 -6.97
CA LEU A 142 8.13 -9.97 -5.74
C LEU A 142 6.76 -10.62 -6.01
N VAL A 143 6.10 -10.22 -7.10
CA VAL A 143 4.83 -10.84 -7.51
C VAL A 143 5.08 -12.30 -7.95
N LYS A 144 6.11 -12.56 -8.74
CA LYS A 144 6.50 -13.93 -9.13
C LYS A 144 6.87 -14.81 -7.93
N ALA A 145 7.53 -14.22 -6.93
CA ALA A 145 7.85 -14.89 -5.67
C ALA A 145 6.64 -15.09 -4.75
N LYS A 146 5.44 -14.61 -5.14
CA LYS A 146 4.18 -14.66 -4.37
C LYS A 146 4.25 -13.95 -3.01
N LYS A 147 5.21 -13.04 -2.81
CA LYS A 147 5.29 -12.18 -1.64
C LYS A 147 4.32 -11.01 -1.72
N VAL A 148 3.93 -10.64 -2.94
CA VAL A 148 3.00 -9.57 -3.26
C VAL A 148 2.00 -10.09 -4.29
N ARG A 149 0.72 -9.72 -4.19
CA ARG A 149 -0.29 -10.12 -5.18
C ARG A 149 -0.47 -9.08 -6.27
N TYR A 150 -0.60 -7.81 -5.88
CA TYR A 150 -0.85 -6.67 -6.76
C TYR A 150 0.06 -5.51 -6.44
N LEU A 151 0.32 -4.67 -7.44
CA LEU A 151 1.13 -3.47 -7.34
C LEU A 151 0.27 -2.23 -7.45
N GLY A 152 0.62 -1.21 -6.69
CA GLY A 152 0.02 0.11 -6.74
C GLY A 152 1.06 1.22 -6.66
N CYS A 153 0.64 2.45 -6.87
CA CYS A 153 1.49 3.62 -6.69
C CYS A 153 0.77 4.71 -5.89
N SER A 154 1.53 5.70 -5.42
CA SER A 154 1.00 6.80 -4.63
C SER A 154 1.75 8.09 -4.93
N ALA A 155 1.02 9.20 -4.89
CA ALA A 155 1.56 10.55 -5.08
C ALA A 155 2.37 10.71 -6.38
N LEU A 156 1.86 10.15 -7.48
CA LEU A 156 2.43 10.26 -8.83
C LEU A 156 1.59 11.22 -9.69
N TYR A 157 2.27 11.84 -10.64
CA TYR A 157 1.62 12.51 -11.77
C TYR A 157 1.13 11.49 -12.80
N GLY A 158 0.13 11.85 -13.62
CA GLY A 158 -0.42 10.97 -14.66
C GLY A 158 0.65 10.43 -15.60
N TYR A 159 1.57 11.29 -16.08
CA TYR A 159 2.66 10.84 -16.95
C TYR A 159 3.61 9.82 -16.31
N GLN A 160 3.80 9.88 -15.00
CA GLN A 160 4.64 8.91 -14.26
C GLN A 160 3.97 7.54 -14.18
N LEU A 161 2.68 7.52 -13.87
CA LEU A 161 1.87 6.30 -13.89
C LEU A 161 1.89 5.67 -15.29
N LEU A 162 1.61 6.48 -16.31
CA LEU A 162 1.61 6.00 -17.70
C LEU A 162 2.96 5.44 -18.11
N LYS A 163 4.07 6.15 -17.81
CA LYS A 163 5.44 5.67 -18.10
C LYS A 163 5.71 4.31 -17.47
N ALA A 164 5.38 4.14 -16.20
CA ALA A 164 5.59 2.88 -15.47
C ALA A 164 4.75 1.73 -16.08
N ASN A 165 3.46 1.97 -16.34
CA ASN A 165 2.58 0.95 -16.89
C ASN A 165 2.87 0.61 -18.35
N MET A 166 3.29 1.59 -19.17
CA MET A 166 3.76 1.31 -20.53
C MET A 166 4.99 0.41 -20.53
N TYR A 167 5.99 0.72 -19.69
CA TYR A 167 7.16 -0.13 -19.55
C TYR A 167 6.79 -1.54 -19.10
N ALA A 168 5.93 -1.67 -18.10
CA ALA A 168 5.47 -2.96 -17.61
C ALA A 168 4.79 -3.76 -18.73
N ARG A 169 3.91 -3.16 -19.51
CA ARG A 169 3.23 -3.83 -20.65
C ARG A 169 4.21 -4.25 -21.74
N GLU A 170 5.13 -3.36 -22.12
CA GLU A 170 6.15 -3.65 -23.15
C GLU A 170 7.02 -4.84 -22.76
N LYS A 171 7.41 -4.95 -21.49
CA LYS A 171 8.30 -6.01 -20.99
C LYS A 171 7.55 -7.24 -20.44
N GLY A 172 6.22 -7.25 -20.46
CA GLY A 172 5.44 -8.35 -19.87
C GLY A 172 5.56 -8.44 -18.35
N LEU A 173 5.78 -7.29 -17.68
CA LEU A 173 5.84 -7.18 -16.22
C LEU A 173 4.44 -6.92 -15.63
N THR A 174 4.34 -6.98 -14.31
CA THR A 174 3.11 -6.65 -13.57
C THR A 174 2.93 -5.13 -13.51
N PRO A 175 1.82 -4.57 -14.04
CA PRO A 175 1.55 -3.13 -13.97
C PRO A 175 0.98 -2.72 -12.60
N PHE A 176 0.93 -1.42 -12.33
CA PHE A 176 0.13 -0.86 -11.26
C PHE A 176 -1.36 -0.97 -11.58
N ILE A 177 -2.15 -1.45 -10.62
CA ILE A 177 -3.62 -1.56 -10.73
C ILE A 177 -4.37 -0.45 -10.01
N SER A 178 -3.67 0.36 -9.23
CA SER A 178 -4.26 1.45 -8.43
C SER A 178 -3.27 2.57 -8.19
N ILE A 179 -3.82 3.77 -7.98
CA ILE A 179 -3.08 4.94 -7.51
C ILE A 179 -3.75 5.54 -6.28
N GLN A 180 -2.96 5.96 -5.29
CA GLN A 180 -3.41 6.63 -4.08
C GLN A 180 -2.82 8.04 -4.01
N ASN A 181 -3.61 9.05 -4.36
CA ASN A 181 -3.20 10.44 -4.34
C ASN A 181 -3.94 11.27 -3.29
N HIS A 182 -3.41 12.46 -3.01
CA HIS A 182 -4.07 13.46 -2.17
C HIS A 182 -5.23 14.08 -2.95
N TYR A 183 -6.46 13.72 -2.57
CA TYR A 183 -7.67 14.23 -3.19
C TYR A 183 -8.72 14.57 -2.13
N ASN A 184 -9.32 15.74 -2.23
CA ASN A 184 -10.43 16.16 -1.38
C ASN A 184 -11.21 17.30 -2.05
N ILE A 185 -12.27 17.81 -1.39
CA ILE A 185 -13.17 18.83 -1.96
C ILE A 185 -12.44 20.14 -2.34
N ILE A 186 -11.30 20.44 -1.71
CA ILE A 186 -10.52 21.66 -1.97
C ILE A 186 -9.37 21.39 -2.94
N TYR A 187 -8.71 20.24 -2.83
CA TYR A 187 -7.57 19.84 -3.67
C TYR A 187 -8.02 18.81 -4.71
N ARG A 188 -8.15 19.26 -5.98
CA ARG A 188 -8.73 18.48 -7.10
C ARG A 188 -7.84 18.48 -8.34
N GLU A 189 -6.53 18.68 -8.17
CA GLU A 189 -5.59 18.77 -9.29
C GLU A 189 -5.56 17.50 -10.16
N ASP A 190 -5.79 16.32 -9.57
CA ASP A 190 -5.81 15.05 -10.30
C ASP A 190 -6.93 14.97 -11.38
N GLU A 191 -7.97 15.81 -11.29
CA GLU A 191 -9.04 15.84 -12.28
C GLU A 191 -8.61 16.45 -13.63
N ARG A 192 -7.43 17.08 -13.69
CA ARG A 192 -6.93 17.73 -14.91
C ARG A 192 -6.40 16.72 -15.92
N ASP A 193 -5.81 15.63 -15.46
CA ASP A 193 -5.21 14.59 -16.33
C ASP A 193 -5.36 13.17 -15.77
N LEU A 194 -5.06 12.98 -14.48
CA LEU A 194 -4.97 11.66 -13.87
C LEU A 194 -6.32 10.92 -13.86
N THR A 195 -7.42 11.63 -13.58
CA THR A 195 -8.75 11.00 -13.53
C THR A 195 -9.13 10.37 -14.86
N GLN A 196 -8.86 11.06 -15.98
CA GLN A 196 -9.10 10.51 -17.31
C GLN A 196 -8.18 9.34 -17.63
N LEU A 197 -6.90 9.46 -17.27
CA LEU A 197 -5.92 8.40 -17.49
C LEU A 197 -6.31 7.10 -16.77
N ILE A 198 -6.76 7.16 -15.51
CA ILE A 198 -7.14 5.95 -14.75
C ILE A 198 -8.43 5.30 -15.22
N GLU A 199 -9.26 6.00 -15.98
CA GLU A 199 -10.44 5.43 -16.64
C GLU A 199 -10.06 4.65 -17.91
N GLU A 200 -8.95 5.01 -18.55
CA GLU A 200 -8.43 4.39 -19.77
C GLU A 200 -7.47 3.20 -19.47
N GLU A 201 -6.78 3.21 -18.33
CA GLU A 201 -5.78 2.23 -17.89
C GLU A 201 -6.39 1.03 -17.15
#